data_7c2a311fae641a13b005602c44e6cd55
#
_entry.id   7c2a311fae641a13b005602c44e6cd55
#
_cell.length_a   1.000
_cell.length_b   1.000
_cell.length_c   1.000
_cell.angle_alpha   90.00
_cell.angle_beta   90.00
_cell.angle_gamma   90.00
#
_symmetry.space_group_name_H-M   'P 1'
#
loop_
_entity.id
_entity.type
_entity.pdbx_description
1 polymer ?
#
loop_
_entity_poly.entity_id
_entity_poly.type
_entity_poly.pdbx_seq_one_letter_code
_entity_poly.pdbx_strand_id
1 'polypeptide(L)'
;MEIGQTLTVTNRKQWRSWLSKHHKIANDIWLVYYKKESGKRRIPYNHAVEEALCYGWIDSITKPWDEESWVQRYSPRRKKSHLSEMNKERVRRLIKAGKMTRSGLERIRHDMDERSPKKPKLKKFILPGDILQHLKSDPVVWKNFKNFPKTYQHIRVAWIDGSRNRPDFFVKRLRYFMKMTARNKKFGMVQ
;
A
#
# COMPACT_ATOMS: atom_id res chain seq x y z
N MET A 1 -13.94 -17.31 2.13
CA MET A 1 -13.90 -16.56 3.41
C MET A 1 -15.13 -15.69 3.44
N GLU A 2 -15.94 -15.83 4.47
CA GLU A 2 -17.13 -15.01 4.69
C GLU A 2 -16.79 -13.63 5.21
N ILE A 3 -17.71 -12.66 5.03
CA ILE A 3 -17.57 -11.32 5.59
C ILE A 3 -17.99 -11.42 7.06
N GLY A 4 -17.06 -11.10 7.94
CA GLY A 4 -17.31 -11.06 9.39
C GLY A 4 -17.89 -9.72 9.83
N GLN A 5 -17.50 -9.27 11.03
CA GLN A 5 -17.95 -7.99 11.58
C GLN A 5 -17.58 -6.84 10.64
N THR A 6 -18.55 -5.95 10.37
CA THR A 6 -18.35 -4.75 9.56
C THR A 6 -18.29 -3.49 10.42
N LEU A 7 -17.64 -2.47 9.90
CA LEU A 7 -17.54 -1.16 10.53
C LEU A 7 -17.58 -0.06 9.48
N THR A 8 -18.45 0.92 9.68
CA THR A 8 -18.49 2.14 8.88
C THR A 8 -17.78 3.27 9.61
N VAL A 9 -16.78 3.86 8.96
CA VAL A 9 -16.05 5.03 9.46
C VAL A 9 -15.89 6.06 8.35
N THR A 10 -15.99 7.33 8.69
CA THR A 10 -15.94 8.43 7.71
C THR A 10 -14.63 9.20 7.76
N ASN A 11 -13.82 9.04 8.81
CA ASN A 11 -12.59 9.79 9.00
C ASN A 11 -11.53 9.01 9.81
N ARG A 12 -10.30 9.53 9.83
CA ARG A 12 -9.16 8.94 10.56
C ARG A 12 -9.41 8.80 12.06
N LYS A 13 -10.06 9.80 12.69
CA LYS A 13 -10.27 9.83 14.13
C LYS A 13 -11.12 8.64 14.59
N GLN A 14 -12.22 8.37 13.87
CA GLN A 14 -13.10 7.23 14.18
C GLN A 14 -12.36 5.91 14.02
N TRP A 15 -11.64 5.71 12.90
CA TRP A 15 -10.87 4.50 12.66
C TRP A 15 -9.75 4.29 13.68
N ARG A 16 -8.98 5.35 13.97
CA ARG A 16 -7.93 5.31 14.99
C ARG A 16 -8.50 4.99 16.39
N SER A 17 -9.66 5.56 16.75
CA SER A 17 -10.34 5.26 18.01
C SER A 17 -10.73 3.79 18.11
N TRP A 18 -11.28 3.20 17.04
CA TRP A 18 -11.59 1.78 17.01
C TRP A 18 -10.32 0.92 17.17
N LEU A 19 -9.30 1.20 16.39
CA LEU A 19 -8.01 0.49 16.44
C LEU A 19 -7.39 0.56 17.86
N SER A 20 -7.44 1.72 18.50
CA SER A 20 -6.87 1.88 19.85
C SER A 20 -7.47 0.93 20.87
N LYS A 21 -8.76 0.65 20.74
CA LYS A 21 -9.51 -0.22 21.65
C LYS A 21 -9.41 -1.71 21.27
N HIS A 22 -9.35 -2.03 19.98
CA HIS A 22 -9.59 -3.39 19.48
C HIS A 22 -8.38 -4.06 18.84
N HIS A 23 -7.30 -3.33 18.48
CA HIS A 23 -6.18 -3.89 17.71
C HIS A 23 -5.48 -5.10 18.36
N LYS A 24 -5.59 -5.27 19.68
CA LYS A 24 -4.98 -6.40 20.41
C LYS A 24 -5.89 -7.61 20.54
N ILE A 25 -7.21 -7.41 20.46
CA ILE A 25 -8.21 -8.44 20.74
C ILE A 25 -8.97 -8.90 19.51
N ALA A 26 -9.17 -8.03 18.51
CA ALA A 26 -9.86 -8.39 17.29
C ALA A 26 -8.95 -9.13 16.32
N ASN A 27 -9.46 -10.18 15.66
CA ASN A 27 -8.75 -10.95 14.65
C ASN A 27 -8.82 -10.28 13.27
N ASP A 28 -9.91 -9.60 12.98
CA ASP A 28 -10.11 -8.77 11.80
C ASP A 28 -11.30 -7.85 11.94
N ILE A 29 -11.50 -6.99 10.95
CA ILE A 29 -12.67 -6.14 10.78
C ILE A 29 -12.82 -5.82 9.29
N TRP A 30 -14.05 -5.68 8.81
CA TRP A 30 -14.34 -5.27 7.46
C TRP A 30 -14.85 -3.83 7.44
N LEU A 31 -14.05 -2.90 6.89
CA LEU A 31 -14.48 -1.51 6.71
C LEU A 31 -15.39 -1.40 5.49
N VAL A 32 -16.53 -0.75 5.67
CA VAL A 32 -17.48 -0.44 4.60
C VAL A 32 -17.00 0.82 3.86
N TYR A 33 -16.93 0.71 2.53
CA TYR A 33 -16.57 1.80 1.63
C TYR A 33 -17.71 2.07 0.66
N TYR A 34 -18.38 3.17 0.84
CA TYR A 34 -19.40 3.62 -0.11
C TYR A 34 -18.79 4.01 -1.46
N LYS A 35 -19.47 3.68 -2.56
CA LYS A 35 -19.11 4.13 -3.90
C LYS A 35 -19.26 5.65 -3.99
N LYS A 36 -18.57 6.26 -4.96
CA LYS A 36 -18.62 7.73 -5.13
C LYS A 36 -20.03 8.21 -5.47
N GLU A 37 -20.73 7.41 -6.23
CA GLU A 37 -22.07 7.69 -6.75
C GLU A 37 -23.15 7.71 -5.65
N SER A 38 -22.90 7.05 -4.52
CA SER A 38 -23.85 7.02 -3.39
C SER A 38 -23.94 8.36 -2.63
N GLY A 39 -23.00 9.29 -2.85
CA GLY A 39 -22.91 10.54 -2.10
C GLY A 39 -22.55 10.39 -0.62
N LYS A 40 -22.49 9.16 -0.09
CA LYS A 40 -22.21 8.88 1.32
C LYS A 40 -20.72 9.09 1.65
N ARG A 41 -20.45 9.64 2.83
CA ARG A 41 -19.08 9.85 3.31
C ARG A 41 -18.42 8.54 3.68
N ARG A 42 -17.13 8.41 3.33
CA ARG A 42 -16.27 7.30 3.72
C ARG A 42 -14.88 7.79 4.09
N ILE A 43 -14.14 7.02 4.88
CA ILE A 43 -12.73 7.28 5.08
C ILE A 43 -11.97 7.10 3.75
N PRO A 44 -11.06 8.00 3.35
CA PRO A 44 -10.17 7.74 2.22
C PRO A 44 -9.34 6.48 2.48
N TYR A 45 -9.29 5.57 1.50
CA TYR A 45 -8.56 4.29 1.61
C TYR A 45 -7.14 4.46 2.17
N ASN A 46 -6.42 5.44 1.65
CA ASN A 46 -5.05 5.71 2.10
C ASN A 46 -4.96 6.06 3.57
N HIS A 47 -5.92 6.83 4.07
CA HIS A 47 -6.00 7.19 5.48
C HIS A 47 -6.28 5.94 6.34
N ALA A 48 -7.14 5.05 5.86
CA ALA A 48 -7.42 3.81 6.57
C ALA A 48 -6.20 2.90 6.64
N VAL A 49 -5.46 2.72 5.54
CA VAL A 49 -4.22 1.93 5.53
C VAL A 49 -3.15 2.53 6.45
N GLU A 50 -2.98 3.85 6.44
CA GLU A 50 -2.00 4.51 7.31
C GLU A 50 -2.32 4.34 8.79
N GLU A 51 -3.58 4.52 9.19
CA GLU A 51 -3.98 4.28 10.59
C GLU A 51 -3.83 2.80 10.99
N ALA A 52 -4.20 1.87 10.10
CA ALA A 52 -3.99 0.44 10.32
C ALA A 52 -2.51 0.12 10.57
N LEU A 53 -1.60 0.62 9.72
CA LEU A 53 -0.15 0.45 9.88
C LEU A 53 0.36 0.99 11.23
N CYS A 54 -0.21 2.12 11.72
CA CYS A 54 0.16 2.66 13.02
C CYS A 54 -0.07 1.68 14.18
N TYR A 55 -1.02 0.75 14.04
CA TYR A 55 -1.34 -0.28 15.05
C TYR A 55 -0.85 -1.69 14.67
N GLY A 56 -0.07 -1.81 13.59
CA GLY A 56 0.46 -3.09 13.12
C GLY A 56 -0.57 -3.94 12.39
N TRP A 57 -1.57 -3.31 11.80
CA TRP A 57 -2.61 -3.91 10.96
C TRP A 57 -2.35 -3.64 9.49
N ILE A 58 -3.00 -4.41 8.61
CA ILE A 58 -2.90 -4.27 7.16
C ILE A 58 -4.23 -4.63 6.50
N ASP A 59 -4.50 -4.00 5.37
CA ASP A 59 -5.58 -4.38 4.47
C ASP A 59 -5.27 -5.66 3.70
N SER A 60 -6.30 -6.38 3.26
CA SER A 60 -6.15 -7.61 2.49
C SER A 60 -7.19 -7.73 1.38
N ILE A 61 -8.31 -8.38 1.63
CA ILE A 61 -9.30 -8.74 0.63
C ILE A 61 -10.38 -7.68 0.53
N THR A 62 -10.84 -7.41 -0.70
CA THR A 62 -12.04 -6.62 -0.97
C THR A 62 -13.17 -7.52 -1.44
N LYS A 63 -14.39 -7.20 -1.06
CA LYS A 63 -15.60 -7.88 -1.54
C LYS A 63 -16.70 -6.86 -1.83
N PRO A 64 -17.57 -7.11 -2.81
CA PRO A 64 -18.86 -6.41 -2.92
C PRO A 64 -19.62 -6.59 -1.60
N TRP A 65 -20.36 -5.56 -1.19
CA TRP A 65 -21.22 -5.62 -0.01
C TRP A 65 -22.69 -5.47 -0.41
N ASP A 66 -23.00 -4.37 -1.07
CA ASP A 66 -24.30 -4.07 -1.62
C ASP A 66 -24.15 -3.26 -2.92
N GLU A 67 -25.26 -2.75 -3.46
CA GLU A 67 -25.26 -1.96 -4.70
C GLU A 67 -24.47 -0.66 -4.58
N GLU A 68 -24.39 -0.07 -3.40
CA GLU A 68 -23.75 1.22 -3.15
C GLU A 68 -22.38 1.12 -2.49
N SER A 69 -21.97 -0.08 -2.03
CA SER A 69 -20.77 -0.23 -1.23
C SER A 69 -19.98 -1.52 -1.50
N TRP A 70 -18.77 -1.53 -0.99
CA TRP A 70 -17.88 -2.68 -0.92
C TRP A 70 -17.18 -2.70 0.44
N VAL A 71 -16.66 -3.83 0.85
CA VAL A 71 -15.95 -3.98 2.11
C VAL A 71 -14.49 -4.34 1.89
N GLN A 72 -13.63 -3.79 2.75
CA GLN A 72 -12.19 -4.06 2.80
C GLN A 72 -11.85 -4.69 4.14
N ARG A 73 -11.26 -5.90 4.09
CA ARG A 73 -10.79 -6.56 5.29
C ARG A 73 -9.50 -5.93 5.80
N TYR A 74 -9.45 -5.66 7.08
CA TYR A 74 -8.26 -5.28 7.84
C TYR A 74 -7.97 -6.33 8.91
N SER A 75 -6.71 -6.67 9.14
CA SER A 75 -6.30 -7.65 10.16
C SER A 75 -4.90 -7.36 10.69
N PRO A 76 -4.54 -7.90 11.87
CA PRO A 76 -3.18 -7.82 12.36
C PRO A 76 -2.19 -8.39 11.34
N ARG A 77 -1.07 -7.69 11.11
CA ARG A 77 0.01 -8.21 10.26
C ARG A 77 0.58 -9.50 10.84
N ARG A 78 0.80 -10.47 9.98
CA ARG A 78 1.49 -11.70 10.37
C ARG A 78 2.92 -11.37 10.81
N LYS A 79 3.41 -12.02 11.85
CA LYS A 79 4.82 -11.95 12.24
C LYS A 79 5.68 -12.33 11.02
N LYS A 80 6.76 -11.60 10.77
CA LYS A 80 7.67 -11.82 9.63
C LYS A 80 7.10 -11.55 8.22
N SER A 81 5.89 -10.97 8.08
CA SER A 81 5.42 -10.54 6.76
C SER A 81 6.16 -9.26 6.32
N HIS A 82 6.64 -9.24 5.08
CA HIS A 82 7.36 -8.09 4.55
C HIS A 82 6.42 -6.95 4.14
N LEU A 83 6.85 -5.72 4.37
CA LEU A 83 6.19 -4.52 3.87
C LEU A 83 6.51 -4.35 2.37
N SER A 84 5.49 -3.98 1.59
CA SER A 84 5.74 -3.46 0.24
C SER A 84 6.54 -2.14 0.32
N GLU A 85 7.26 -1.78 -0.73
CA GLU A 85 8.01 -0.52 -0.77
C GLU A 85 7.12 0.69 -0.51
N MET A 86 5.88 0.66 -1.00
CA MET A 86 4.87 1.66 -0.71
C MET A 86 4.58 1.78 0.80
N ASN A 87 4.38 0.64 1.47
CA ASN A 87 4.08 0.64 2.91
C ASN A 87 5.32 1.00 3.75
N LYS A 88 6.53 0.65 3.31
CA LYS A 88 7.77 1.13 3.94
C LYS A 88 7.85 2.66 3.92
N GLU A 89 7.52 3.28 2.78
CA GLU A 89 7.51 4.73 2.67
C GLU A 89 6.43 5.38 3.54
N ARG A 90 5.21 4.79 3.59
CA ARG A 90 4.17 5.24 4.54
C ARG A 90 4.66 5.20 5.97
N VAL A 91 5.26 4.08 6.38
CA VAL A 91 5.79 3.88 7.73
C VAL A 91 6.86 4.90 8.07
N ARG A 92 7.83 5.18 7.17
CA ARG A 92 8.85 6.22 7.40
C ARG A 92 8.22 7.58 7.69
N ARG A 93 7.21 7.96 6.90
CA ARG A 93 6.48 9.23 7.11
C ARG A 93 5.69 9.22 8.42
N LEU A 94 5.06 8.11 8.77
CA LEU A 94 4.29 7.98 10.00
C LEU A 94 5.19 7.99 11.26
N ILE A 95 6.40 7.41 11.18
CA ILE A 95 7.42 7.49 12.24
C ILE A 95 7.87 8.95 12.40
N LYS A 96 8.24 9.62 11.31
CA LYS A 96 8.65 11.03 11.33
C LYS A 96 7.57 11.96 11.91
N ALA A 97 6.30 11.63 11.64
CA ALA A 97 5.15 12.38 12.15
C ALA A 97 4.72 11.98 13.59
N GLY A 98 5.43 11.08 14.27
CA GLY A 98 5.11 10.61 15.63
C GLY A 98 3.78 9.87 15.73
N LYS A 99 3.25 9.31 14.64
CA LYS A 99 1.92 8.69 14.61
C LYS A 99 1.92 7.19 14.91
N MET A 100 3.08 6.53 14.81
CA MET A 100 3.19 5.10 15.07
C MET A 100 3.01 4.78 16.53
N THR A 101 2.23 3.75 16.81
CA THR A 101 2.14 3.19 18.17
C THR A 101 3.24 2.18 18.43
N ARG A 102 3.49 1.85 19.71
CA ARG A 102 4.42 0.78 20.09
C ARG A 102 4.06 -0.55 19.42
N SER A 103 2.78 -0.94 19.41
CA SER A 103 2.30 -2.16 18.75
C SER A 103 2.60 -2.15 17.26
N GLY A 104 2.43 -1.01 16.58
CA GLY A 104 2.76 -0.84 15.17
C GLY A 104 4.23 -1.02 14.90
N LEU A 105 5.10 -0.37 15.68
CA LEU A 105 6.55 -0.48 15.56
C LEU A 105 7.05 -1.90 15.79
N GLU A 106 6.54 -2.60 16.81
CA GLU A 106 6.92 -3.99 17.12
C GLU A 106 6.58 -4.94 15.94
N ARG A 107 5.43 -4.75 15.28
CA ARG A 107 5.00 -5.60 14.14
C ARG A 107 5.85 -5.44 12.88
N ILE A 108 6.49 -4.29 12.71
CA ILE A 108 7.28 -3.98 11.51
C ILE A 108 8.79 -3.92 11.78
N ARG A 109 9.22 -4.12 13.02
CA ARG A 109 10.63 -3.97 13.44
C ARG A 109 11.59 -4.72 12.53
N HIS A 110 11.27 -5.94 12.15
CA HIS A 110 12.12 -6.76 11.30
C HIS A 110 12.29 -6.21 9.87
N ASP A 111 11.36 -5.38 9.39
CA ASP A 111 11.43 -4.75 8.07
C ASP A 111 12.12 -3.37 8.10
N MET A 112 12.14 -2.74 9.27
CA MET A 112 12.65 -1.38 9.45
C MET A 112 13.98 -1.32 10.18
N ASP A 113 14.46 -2.45 10.75
CA ASP A 113 15.74 -2.51 11.42
C ASP A 113 16.89 -2.57 10.41
N GLU A 114 17.50 -1.43 10.14
CA GLU A 114 18.64 -1.27 9.23
C GLU A 114 19.94 -1.92 9.77
N ARG A 115 19.97 -2.31 11.07
CA ARG A 115 21.12 -2.92 11.75
C ARG A 115 21.09 -4.44 11.74
N SER A 116 20.03 -5.07 11.21
CA SER A 116 19.96 -6.53 11.16
C SER A 116 21.03 -7.07 10.20
N PRO A 117 21.94 -7.96 10.64
CA PRO A 117 22.96 -8.54 9.77
C PRO A 117 22.39 -9.39 8.62
N LYS A 118 21.11 -9.71 8.66
CA LYS A 118 20.38 -10.41 7.60
C LYS A 118 19.70 -9.46 6.60
N LYS A 119 19.79 -8.14 6.79
CA LYS A 119 19.33 -7.22 5.74
C LYS A 119 20.38 -7.19 4.65
N PRO A 120 19.99 -7.52 3.42
CA PRO A 120 20.81 -7.08 2.31
C PRO A 120 20.95 -5.55 2.45
N LYS A 121 22.20 -5.04 2.45
CA LYS A 121 22.52 -3.62 2.21
C LYS A 121 21.48 -3.10 1.26
N LEU A 122 20.89 -1.93 1.51
CA LEU A 122 19.89 -1.29 0.65
C LEU A 122 20.14 -1.74 -0.78
N LYS A 123 19.34 -2.69 -1.27
CA LYS A 123 19.58 -3.21 -2.62
C LYS A 123 19.53 -1.98 -3.50
N LYS A 124 20.68 -1.64 -4.10
CA LYS A 124 20.72 -0.62 -5.14
C LYS A 124 19.48 -0.88 -5.97
N PHE A 125 18.64 0.13 -6.15
CA PHE A 125 17.48 0.00 -7.02
C PHE A 125 17.97 -0.51 -8.37
N ILE A 126 17.81 -1.79 -8.62
CA ILE A 126 18.14 -2.42 -9.89
C ILE A 126 16.83 -2.46 -10.66
N LEU A 127 16.78 -1.74 -11.74
CA LEU A 127 15.66 -1.79 -12.67
C LEU A 127 15.75 -3.12 -13.44
N PRO A 128 14.78 -4.03 -13.30
CA PRO A 128 14.79 -5.30 -14.04
C PRO A 128 14.90 -5.09 -15.55
N GLY A 129 15.71 -5.91 -16.22
CA GLY A 129 16.08 -5.72 -17.61
C GLY A 129 14.89 -5.67 -18.57
N ASP A 130 13.89 -6.52 -18.36
CA ASP A 130 12.66 -6.55 -19.13
C ASP A 130 11.81 -5.28 -18.94
N ILE A 131 11.66 -4.80 -17.70
CA ILE A 131 10.96 -3.54 -17.42
C ILE A 131 11.75 -2.36 -18.02
N LEU A 132 13.08 -2.37 -17.90
CA LEU A 132 13.95 -1.37 -18.51
C LEU A 132 13.78 -1.32 -20.04
N GLN A 133 13.74 -2.47 -20.70
CA GLN A 133 13.55 -2.58 -22.14
C GLN A 133 12.22 -1.95 -22.58
N HIS A 134 11.12 -2.28 -21.87
CA HIS A 134 9.82 -1.66 -22.13
C HIS A 134 9.82 -0.15 -21.90
N LEU A 135 10.47 0.34 -20.85
CA LEU A 135 10.57 1.79 -20.60
C LEU A 135 11.37 2.51 -21.70
N LYS A 136 12.40 1.88 -22.24
CA LYS A 136 13.24 2.44 -23.31
C LYS A 136 12.62 2.32 -24.70
N SER A 137 11.65 1.43 -24.92
CA SER A 137 10.99 1.27 -26.22
C SER A 137 10.19 2.51 -26.66
N ASP A 138 9.85 3.39 -25.70
CA ASP A 138 9.19 4.66 -25.98
C ASP A 138 10.05 5.82 -25.41
N PRO A 139 10.62 6.68 -26.28
CA PRO A 139 11.47 7.79 -25.85
C PRO A 139 10.79 8.77 -24.88
N VAL A 140 9.48 9.01 -25.04
CA VAL A 140 8.70 9.91 -24.18
C VAL A 140 8.56 9.28 -22.79
N VAL A 141 8.21 8.00 -22.73
CA VAL A 141 8.13 7.25 -21.47
C VAL A 141 9.48 7.26 -20.76
N TRP A 142 10.55 6.96 -21.46
CA TRP A 142 11.89 6.92 -20.86
C TRP A 142 12.34 8.28 -20.33
N LYS A 143 12.09 9.36 -21.09
CA LYS A 143 12.37 10.74 -20.64
C LYS A 143 11.60 11.06 -19.35
N ASN A 144 10.30 10.83 -19.34
CA ASN A 144 9.44 11.12 -18.19
C ASN A 144 9.79 10.26 -16.97
N PHE A 145 10.06 8.96 -17.17
CA PHE A 145 10.48 8.05 -16.11
C PHE A 145 11.74 8.54 -15.40
N LYS A 146 12.76 8.96 -16.15
CA LYS A 146 14.01 9.50 -15.56
C LYS A 146 13.80 10.74 -14.71
N ASN A 147 12.81 11.56 -15.06
CA ASN A 147 12.48 12.79 -14.36
C ASN A 147 11.63 12.58 -13.10
N PHE A 148 11.03 11.40 -12.93
CA PHE A 148 10.29 11.11 -11.70
C PHE A 148 11.22 10.97 -10.48
N PRO A 149 10.74 11.32 -9.27
CA PRO A 149 11.50 11.09 -8.03
C PRO A 149 11.96 9.62 -7.91
N LYS A 150 13.18 9.40 -7.44
CA LYS A 150 13.77 8.04 -7.30
C LYS A 150 12.90 7.12 -6.45
N THR A 151 12.33 7.64 -5.36
CA THR A 151 11.38 6.89 -4.52
C THR A 151 10.15 6.43 -5.30
N TYR A 152 9.60 7.30 -6.15
CA TYR A 152 8.47 6.94 -7.01
C TYR A 152 8.84 5.86 -8.03
N GLN A 153 9.99 6.03 -8.72
CA GLN A 153 10.51 5.03 -9.66
C GLN A 153 10.62 3.66 -8.97
N HIS A 154 11.28 3.60 -7.81
CA HIS A 154 11.47 2.36 -7.05
C HIS A 154 10.13 1.71 -6.67
N ILE A 155 9.22 2.47 -6.09
CA ILE A 155 7.90 1.94 -5.66
C ILE A 155 7.11 1.40 -6.84
N ARG A 156 7.12 2.08 -8.00
CA ARG A 156 6.36 1.64 -9.17
C ARG A 156 6.96 0.39 -9.81
N VAL A 157 8.28 0.36 -9.96
CA VAL A 157 8.97 -0.83 -10.47
C VAL A 157 8.77 -2.02 -9.54
N ALA A 158 8.92 -1.85 -8.23
CA ALA A 158 8.67 -2.92 -7.26
C ALA A 158 7.21 -3.40 -7.26
N TRP A 159 6.25 -2.51 -7.52
CA TRP A 159 4.84 -2.87 -7.66
C TRP A 159 4.56 -3.73 -8.89
N ILE A 160 5.25 -3.46 -10.02
CA ILE A 160 5.17 -4.28 -11.23
C ILE A 160 5.84 -5.63 -10.97
N ASP A 161 7.09 -5.59 -10.52
CA ASP A 161 7.96 -6.74 -10.30
C ASP A 161 7.37 -7.74 -9.29
N GLY A 162 6.74 -7.25 -8.23
CA GLY A 162 6.04 -8.06 -7.22
C GLY A 162 4.81 -8.84 -7.73
N SER A 163 4.45 -8.72 -9.01
CA SER A 163 3.37 -9.48 -9.63
C SER A 163 3.83 -10.56 -10.59
N ARG A 164 5.13 -10.87 -10.66
CA ARG A 164 5.69 -11.85 -11.63
C ARG A 164 5.06 -13.23 -11.56
N ASN A 165 4.68 -13.68 -10.38
CA ASN A 165 3.97 -14.95 -10.17
C ASN A 165 2.52 -14.94 -10.70
N ARG A 166 2.05 -13.82 -11.26
CA ARG A 166 0.74 -13.63 -11.89
C ARG A 166 0.92 -12.87 -13.21
N PRO A 167 1.26 -13.53 -14.30
CA PRO A 167 1.64 -12.90 -15.57
C PRO A 167 0.66 -11.86 -16.09
N ASP A 168 -0.66 -12.15 -16.02
CA ASP A 168 -1.70 -11.22 -16.47
C ASP A 168 -1.67 -9.89 -15.68
N PHE A 169 -1.41 -9.98 -14.37
CA PHE A 169 -1.30 -8.79 -13.51
C PHE A 169 0.00 -8.03 -13.78
N PHE A 170 1.09 -8.74 -14.06
CA PHE A 170 2.35 -8.12 -14.44
C PHE A 170 2.17 -7.29 -15.71
N VAL A 171 1.61 -7.87 -16.76
CA VAL A 171 1.36 -7.19 -18.04
C VAL A 171 0.40 -6.01 -17.86
N LYS A 172 -0.70 -6.19 -17.13
CA LYS A 172 -1.67 -5.11 -16.85
C LYS A 172 -1.00 -3.94 -16.10
N ARG A 173 -0.18 -4.23 -15.09
CA ARG A 173 0.53 -3.21 -14.31
C ARG A 173 1.56 -2.47 -15.13
N LEU A 174 2.36 -3.19 -15.92
CA LEU A 174 3.36 -2.60 -16.78
C LEU A 174 2.71 -1.69 -17.83
N ARG A 175 1.68 -2.17 -18.53
CA ARG A 175 0.92 -1.38 -19.52
C ARG A 175 0.31 -0.12 -18.90
N TYR A 176 -0.28 -0.24 -17.73
CA TYR A 176 -0.83 0.91 -17.02
C TYR A 176 0.24 1.93 -16.62
N PHE A 177 1.39 1.44 -16.14
CA PHE A 177 2.52 2.29 -15.77
C PHE A 177 3.07 3.04 -17.00
N MET A 178 3.29 2.36 -18.13
CA MET A 178 3.69 2.95 -19.39
C MET A 178 2.72 4.05 -19.82
N LYS A 179 1.43 3.75 -19.85
CA LYS A 179 0.36 4.73 -20.20
C LYS A 179 0.39 5.99 -19.34
N MET A 180 0.54 5.84 -18.03
CA MET A 180 0.58 6.98 -17.11
C MET A 180 1.89 7.77 -17.25
N THR A 181 3.01 7.08 -17.44
CA THR A 181 4.33 7.68 -17.61
C THR A 181 4.42 8.46 -18.93
N ALA A 182 3.86 7.95 -20.04
CA ALA A 182 3.78 8.67 -21.31
C ALA A 182 3.06 10.03 -21.14
N ARG A 183 2.05 10.08 -20.31
CA ARG A 183 1.30 11.31 -19.99
C ARG A 183 1.97 12.20 -18.93
N ASN A 184 3.17 11.85 -18.48
CA ASN A 184 3.88 12.48 -17.36
C ASN A 184 3.05 12.57 -16.07
N LYS A 185 2.18 11.58 -15.85
CA LYS A 185 1.29 11.53 -14.67
C LYS A 185 1.75 10.48 -13.67
N LYS A 186 2.05 10.93 -12.47
CA LYS A 186 2.22 10.04 -11.32
C LYS A 186 0.85 9.52 -10.85
N PHE A 187 0.80 8.31 -10.30
CA PHE A 187 -0.42 7.72 -9.74
C PHE A 187 -0.11 7.00 -8.43
N GLY A 188 -1.18 6.69 -7.69
CA GLY A 188 -1.07 6.14 -6.36
C GLY A 188 -0.61 7.19 -5.37
N MET A 189 -0.15 6.74 -4.19
CA MET A 189 0.08 7.62 -3.03
C MET A 189 1.42 8.34 -2.99
N VAL A 190 2.32 8.03 -3.90
CA VAL A 190 3.64 8.67 -3.98
C VAL A 190 3.54 9.75 -5.05
N GLN A 191 3.29 10.94 -4.58
CA GLN A 191 3.32 12.14 -5.41
C GLN A 191 4.71 12.76 -5.39
#